data_ff715716fa3f71fadc5e7ab3889c3750
#
_entry.id   ff715716fa3f71fadc5e7ab3889c3750
#
_cell.length_a   1.000
_cell.length_b   1.000
_cell.length_c   1.000
_cell.angle_alpha   90.00
_cell.angle_beta   90.00
_cell.angle_gamma   90.00
#
_symmetry.space_group_name_H-M   'P 1'
#
loop_
_entity.id
_entity.type
_entity.pdbx_description
1 polymer ?
#
loop_
_entity_poly.entity_id
_entity_poly.type
_entity_poly.pdbx_seq_one_letter_code
_entity_poly.pdbx_strand_id
1 'polypeptide(L)'
;MKPILIGIIAAFFFAFTFVLNATMEADGGSWIWSASLRYIFMIPFLLIIVLSRKNLKPLLKEMSRNKRAWLLWSFVGFGLFYAPLCFAAAYSPGWLIAGTWQITIIAGTLLAPLFLITIHSNKETIQIKGKIPIRGLLVSFIILAGVSLMQLEHVAAVSSATLWFGFVPVIVAAFAYPLGNRKMMDICGGRLDAYQRVLGMTLASLPFWLILSFYGLVTIGSPTASQSFQTLIVAISSGVIATVLFFKATDLVRGNMQKLGAVEATQSMEVLFALVGEVLFLAIAFPSGLSLLGILLVMLGMMLHSYISARTKKNVMQLNA
;
A
#
# COMPACT_ATOMS: atom_id res chain seq x y z
N MET A 1 -4.73 -3.46 19.64
CA MET A 1 -3.61 -2.50 19.75
C MET A 1 -2.39 -2.92 18.91
N LYS A 2 -1.80 -4.13 19.13
CA LYS A 2 -0.57 -4.57 18.40
C LYS A 2 -0.62 -4.45 16.87
N PRO A 3 -1.68 -4.88 16.14
CA PRO A 3 -1.71 -4.74 14.68
C PRO A 3 -1.71 -3.29 14.20
N ILE A 4 -2.39 -2.40 14.91
CA ILE A 4 -2.44 -0.96 14.59
C ILE A 4 -1.06 -0.32 14.79
N LEU A 5 -0.37 -0.63 15.90
CA LEU A 5 0.98 -0.11 16.14
C LEU A 5 1.96 -0.58 15.04
N ILE A 6 1.90 -1.86 14.66
CA ILE A 6 2.71 -2.38 13.55
C ILE A 6 2.36 -1.66 12.23
N GLY A 7 1.07 -1.37 11.98
CA GLY A 7 0.62 -0.61 10.83
C GLY A 7 1.17 0.83 10.79
N ILE A 8 1.20 1.53 11.93
CA ILE A 8 1.77 2.89 12.02
C ILE A 8 3.28 2.86 11.75
N ILE A 9 4.02 1.89 12.31
CA ILE A 9 5.44 1.73 12.01
C ILE A 9 5.66 1.43 10.53
N ALA A 10 4.81 0.59 9.93
CA ALA A 10 4.85 0.33 8.50
C ALA A 10 4.62 1.61 7.68
N ALA A 11 3.65 2.45 8.08
CA ALA A 11 3.35 3.73 7.43
C ALA A 11 4.55 4.68 7.43
N PHE A 12 5.29 4.75 8.54
CA PHE A 12 6.54 5.52 8.60
C PHE A 12 7.55 5.05 7.55
N PHE A 13 7.80 3.75 7.44
CA PHE A 13 8.71 3.22 6.43
C PHE A 13 8.16 3.31 5.00
N PHE A 14 6.85 3.26 4.81
CA PHE A 14 6.23 3.48 3.49
C PHE A 14 6.41 4.92 3.00
N ALA A 15 6.43 5.91 3.90
CA ALA A 15 6.60 7.31 3.54
C ALA A 15 7.90 7.57 2.76
N PHE A 16 8.96 6.77 2.97
CA PHE A 16 10.18 6.84 2.16
C PHE A 16 9.93 6.66 0.67
N THR A 17 8.89 5.90 0.29
CA THR A 17 8.48 5.77 -1.12
C THR A 17 8.09 7.12 -1.72
N PHE A 18 7.26 7.88 -1.02
CA PHE A 18 6.73 9.14 -1.54
C PHE A 18 7.82 10.20 -1.62
N VAL A 19 8.59 10.36 -0.55
CA VAL A 19 9.68 11.33 -0.48
C VAL A 19 10.75 11.04 -1.53
N LEU A 20 11.27 9.81 -1.56
CA LEU A 20 12.39 9.48 -2.46
C LEU A 20 11.97 9.35 -3.92
N ASN A 21 10.74 8.90 -4.22
CA ASN A 21 10.28 8.92 -5.61
C ASN A 21 10.15 10.35 -6.12
N ALA A 22 9.61 11.28 -5.33
CA ALA A 22 9.55 12.69 -5.71
C ALA A 22 10.96 13.29 -5.88
N THR A 23 11.90 12.95 -4.99
CA THR A 23 13.30 13.38 -5.10
C THR A 23 13.94 12.86 -6.39
N MET A 24 13.80 11.55 -6.66
CA MET A 24 14.40 10.95 -7.86
C MET A 24 13.86 11.57 -9.15
N GLU A 25 12.57 11.88 -9.23
CA GLU A 25 11.97 12.56 -10.39
C GLU A 25 12.48 14.01 -10.51
N ALA A 26 12.59 14.75 -9.40
CA ALA A 26 13.13 16.11 -9.36
C ALA A 26 14.60 16.16 -9.81
N ASP A 27 15.39 15.11 -9.52
CA ASP A 27 16.79 14.96 -9.92
C ASP A 27 16.94 14.48 -11.37
N GLY A 28 15.85 14.41 -12.15
CA GLY A 28 15.87 13.95 -13.55
C GLY A 28 15.93 12.42 -13.71
N GLY A 29 15.60 11.68 -12.69
CA GLY A 29 15.42 10.23 -12.73
C GLY A 29 14.16 9.83 -13.51
N SER A 30 13.93 8.52 -13.62
CA SER A 30 12.75 7.96 -14.31
C SER A 30 11.93 7.08 -13.39
N TRP A 31 10.62 7.29 -13.39
CA TRP A 31 9.67 6.44 -12.67
C TRP A 31 9.81 4.94 -13.01
N ILE A 32 10.24 4.60 -14.24
CA ILE A 32 10.47 3.23 -14.68
C ILE A 32 11.54 2.56 -13.81
N TRP A 33 12.66 3.26 -13.58
CA TRP A 33 13.74 2.75 -12.75
C TRP A 33 13.38 2.76 -11.27
N SER A 34 12.71 3.81 -10.79
CA SER A 34 12.21 3.88 -9.41
C SER A 34 11.26 2.71 -9.10
N ALA A 35 10.39 2.33 -10.04
CA ALA A 35 9.46 1.23 -9.89
C ALA A 35 10.15 -0.13 -9.96
N SER A 36 10.91 -0.40 -11.03
CA SER A 36 11.45 -1.73 -11.32
C SER A 36 12.60 -2.12 -10.39
N LEU A 37 13.56 -1.22 -10.16
CA LEU A 37 14.72 -1.50 -9.30
C LEU A 37 14.32 -1.77 -7.86
N ARG A 38 13.27 -1.12 -7.34
CA ARG A 38 12.77 -1.42 -5.99
C ARG A 38 12.51 -2.90 -5.80
N TYR A 39 11.75 -3.51 -6.70
CA TYR A 39 11.42 -4.94 -6.59
C TYR A 39 12.59 -5.86 -6.87
N ILE A 40 13.47 -5.49 -7.78
CA ILE A 40 14.70 -6.24 -8.05
C ILE A 40 15.61 -6.21 -6.80
N PHE A 41 15.80 -5.05 -6.20
CA PHE A 41 16.63 -4.91 -4.98
C PHE A 41 16.02 -5.54 -3.73
N MET A 42 14.69 -5.70 -3.66
CA MET A 42 14.04 -6.41 -2.55
C MET A 42 14.43 -7.90 -2.51
N ILE A 43 14.71 -8.53 -3.65
CA ILE A 43 14.91 -9.98 -3.76
C ILE A 43 16.04 -10.48 -2.85
N PRO A 44 17.28 -9.96 -2.89
CA PRO A 44 18.35 -10.50 -2.08
C PRO A 44 18.06 -10.40 -0.58
N PHE A 45 17.49 -9.30 -0.11
CA PHE A 45 17.17 -9.12 1.31
C PHE A 45 16.09 -10.09 1.78
N LEU A 46 14.98 -10.20 1.04
CA LEU A 46 13.91 -11.13 1.36
C LEU A 46 14.35 -12.58 1.26
N LEU A 47 15.20 -12.90 0.27
CA LEU A 47 15.73 -14.25 0.10
C LEU A 47 16.63 -14.63 1.28
N ILE A 48 17.51 -13.75 1.73
CA ILE A 48 18.36 -13.97 2.92
C ILE A 48 17.48 -14.22 4.16
N ILE A 49 16.43 -13.40 4.35
CA ILE A 49 15.51 -13.55 5.51
C ILE A 49 14.79 -14.90 5.44
N VAL A 50 14.24 -15.27 4.30
CA VAL A 50 13.46 -16.52 4.16
C VAL A 50 14.37 -17.76 4.23
N LEU A 51 15.59 -17.69 3.69
CA LEU A 51 16.58 -18.76 3.80
C LEU A 51 17.05 -18.98 5.24
N SER A 52 17.39 -17.90 5.95
CA SER A 52 17.82 -17.99 7.36
C SER A 52 16.75 -18.61 8.27
N ARG A 53 15.47 -18.46 7.89
CA ARG A 53 14.31 -19.07 8.58
C ARG A 53 13.98 -20.48 8.08
N LYS A 54 14.74 -21.03 7.13
CA LYS A 54 14.49 -22.34 6.48
C LYS A 54 13.11 -22.47 5.81
N ASN A 55 12.52 -21.34 5.41
CA ASN A 55 11.14 -21.23 4.94
C ASN A 55 11.00 -21.19 3.40
N LEU A 56 12.09 -21.38 2.62
CA LEU A 56 12.05 -21.28 1.17
C LEU A 56 11.31 -22.47 0.53
N LYS A 57 11.56 -23.71 0.99
CA LYS A 57 10.89 -24.91 0.44
C LYS A 57 9.36 -24.85 0.54
N PRO A 58 8.75 -24.51 1.72
CA PRO A 58 7.30 -24.30 1.82
C PRO A 58 6.78 -23.25 0.86
N LEU A 59 7.49 -22.12 0.69
CA LEU A 59 7.12 -21.08 -0.25
C LEU A 59 7.05 -21.60 -1.68
N LEU A 60 8.13 -22.21 -2.18
CA LEU A 60 8.19 -22.73 -3.56
C LEU A 60 7.11 -23.80 -3.81
N LYS A 61 6.85 -24.66 -2.83
CA LYS A 61 5.77 -25.66 -2.88
C LYS A 61 4.40 -24.98 -3.01
N GLU A 62 4.14 -23.90 -2.27
CA GLU A 62 2.87 -23.18 -2.33
C GLU A 62 2.72 -22.43 -3.66
N MET A 63 3.78 -21.80 -4.15
CA MET A 63 3.77 -21.13 -5.45
C MET A 63 3.50 -22.11 -6.60
N SER A 64 4.06 -23.34 -6.53
CA SER A 64 3.86 -24.36 -7.57
C SER A 64 2.42 -24.91 -7.62
N ARG A 65 1.65 -24.82 -6.54
CA ARG A 65 0.26 -25.30 -6.48
C ARG A 65 -0.69 -24.48 -7.36
N ASN A 66 -0.47 -23.17 -7.45
CA ASN A 66 -1.35 -22.28 -8.21
C ASN A 66 -0.56 -21.13 -8.87
N LYS A 67 0.33 -21.47 -9.80
CA LYS A 67 1.22 -20.54 -10.49
C LYS A 67 0.49 -19.35 -11.11
N ARG A 68 -0.70 -19.59 -11.73
CA ARG A 68 -1.49 -18.54 -12.37
C ARG A 68 -2.00 -17.52 -11.36
N ALA A 69 -2.48 -17.97 -10.22
CA ALA A 69 -2.94 -17.07 -9.16
C ALA A 69 -1.80 -16.25 -8.57
N TRP A 70 -0.61 -16.86 -8.36
CA TRP A 70 0.57 -16.13 -7.91
C TRP A 70 0.98 -15.06 -8.91
N LEU A 71 1.07 -15.37 -10.21
CA LEU A 71 1.40 -14.39 -11.24
C LEU A 71 0.38 -13.26 -11.28
N LEU A 72 -0.92 -13.60 -11.38
CA LEU A 72 -1.99 -12.61 -11.50
C LEU A 72 -2.05 -11.67 -10.30
N TRP A 73 -2.16 -12.22 -9.09
CA TRP A 73 -2.40 -11.39 -7.92
C TRP A 73 -1.13 -10.70 -7.42
N SER A 74 0.06 -11.22 -7.74
CA SER A 74 1.31 -10.49 -7.51
C SER A 74 1.47 -9.33 -8.50
N PHE A 75 1.09 -9.52 -9.76
CA PHE A 75 1.03 -8.42 -10.73
C PHE A 75 0.01 -7.34 -10.29
N VAL A 76 -1.19 -7.73 -9.87
CA VAL A 76 -2.18 -6.78 -9.37
C VAL A 76 -1.68 -6.07 -8.13
N GLY A 77 -1.22 -6.80 -7.10
CA GLY A 77 -0.84 -6.23 -5.80
C GLY A 77 0.48 -5.47 -5.79
N PHE A 78 1.40 -5.78 -6.70
CA PHE A 78 2.72 -5.13 -6.78
C PHE A 78 2.91 -4.35 -8.07
N GLY A 79 2.61 -4.94 -9.25
CA GLY A 79 2.77 -4.28 -10.55
C GLY A 79 1.80 -3.12 -10.74
N LEU A 80 0.49 -3.39 -10.74
CA LEU A 80 -0.56 -2.37 -10.89
C LEU A 80 -0.68 -1.43 -9.69
N PHE A 81 -0.06 -1.75 -8.58
CA PHE A 81 0.07 -0.85 -7.45
C PHE A 81 1.24 0.13 -7.66
N TYR A 82 2.45 -0.39 -7.82
CA TYR A 82 3.62 0.44 -7.63
C TYR A 82 4.08 1.19 -8.89
N ALA A 83 3.94 0.59 -10.07
CA ALA A 83 4.30 1.28 -11.31
C ALA A 83 3.45 2.53 -11.55
N PRO A 84 2.10 2.50 -11.39
CA PRO A 84 1.30 3.72 -11.48
C PRO A 84 1.62 4.74 -10.39
N LEU A 85 1.97 4.30 -9.17
CA LEU A 85 2.35 5.20 -8.08
C LEU A 85 3.65 5.96 -8.41
N CYS A 86 4.66 5.27 -8.92
CA CYS A 86 5.90 5.90 -9.37
C CYS A 86 5.67 6.81 -10.57
N PHE A 87 4.83 6.42 -11.53
CA PHE A 87 4.46 7.26 -12.66
C PHE A 87 3.81 8.58 -12.20
N ALA A 88 2.92 8.53 -11.22
CA ALA A 88 2.29 9.72 -10.66
C ALA A 88 3.30 10.71 -10.02
N ALA A 89 4.43 10.20 -9.50
CA ALA A 89 5.47 11.02 -8.89
C ALA A 89 6.16 11.97 -9.89
N ALA A 90 6.10 11.68 -11.20
CA ALA A 90 6.55 12.60 -12.24
C ALA A 90 5.63 13.82 -12.44
N TYR A 91 4.41 13.80 -11.86
CA TYR A 91 3.39 14.82 -12.08
C TYR A 91 2.88 15.48 -10.81
N SER A 92 3.18 14.93 -9.65
CA SER A 92 2.65 15.41 -8.36
C SER A 92 3.66 15.25 -7.24
N PRO A 93 3.71 16.18 -6.27
CA PRO A 93 4.58 16.04 -5.11
C PRO A 93 4.20 14.83 -4.26
N GLY A 94 5.16 14.25 -3.56
CA GLY A 94 5.00 13.00 -2.83
C GLY A 94 3.93 13.06 -1.73
N TRP A 95 3.84 14.19 -0.97
CA TRP A 95 2.81 14.38 0.05
C TRP A 95 1.39 14.34 -0.52
N LEU A 96 1.21 14.86 -1.75
CA LEU A 96 -0.09 14.87 -2.44
C LEU A 96 -0.45 13.47 -2.94
N ILE A 97 0.54 12.72 -3.46
CA ILE A 97 0.38 11.30 -3.83
C ILE A 97 0.04 10.49 -2.57
N ALA A 98 0.75 10.70 -1.46
CA ALA A 98 0.48 10.04 -0.19
C ALA A 98 -0.94 10.35 0.34
N GLY A 99 -1.41 11.60 0.17
CA GLY A 99 -2.77 12.00 0.51
C GLY A 99 -3.82 11.32 -0.37
N THR A 100 -3.62 11.34 -1.69
CA THR A 100 -4.51 10.70 -2.67
C THR A 100 -4.56 9.18 -2.48
N TRP A 101 -3.43 8.57 -2.16
CA TRP A 101 -3.30 7.16 -1.82
C TRP A 101 -4.26 6.72 -0.71
N GLN A 102 -4.70 7.63 0.17
CA GLN A 102 -5.64 7.29 1.26
C GLN A 102 -7.02 6.81 0.74
N ILE A 103 -7.34 7.00 -0.52
CA ILE A 103 -8.48 6.37 -1.20
C ILE A 103 -8.39 4.83 -1.12
N THR A 104 -7.21 4.26 -0.85
CA THR A 104 -7.04 2.81 -0.61
C THR A 104 -7.90 2.30 0.55
N ILE A 105 -8.22 3.13 1.54
CA ILE A 105 -9.10 2.78 2.66
C ILE A 105 -10.54 2.58 2.18
N ILE A 106 -10.99 3.47 1.28
CA ILE A 106 -12.31 3.37 0.64
C ILE A 106 -12.33 2.16 -0.29
N ALA A 107 -11.31 2.01 -1.13
CA ALA A 107 -11.15 0.87 -2.03
C ALA A 107 -11.18 -0.46 -1.26
N GLY A 108 -10.40 -0.58 -0.17
CA GLY A 108 -10.40 -1.74 0.69
C GLY A 108 -11.79 -2.06 1.28
N THR A 109 -12.55 -1.04 1.63
CA THR A 109 -13.93 -1.17 2.14
C THR A 109 -14.90 -1.63 1.04
N LEU A 110 -14.82 -1.04 -0.15
CA LEU A 110 -15.66 -1.40 -1.30
C LEU A 110 -15.37 -2.81 -1.84
N LEU A 111 -14.14 -3.28 -1.72
CA LEU A 111 -13.72 -4.62 -2.13
C LEU A 111 -14.20 -5.72 -1.17
N ALA A 112 -14.78 -5.40 0.00
CA ALA A 112 -15.20 -6.40 0.99
C ALA A 112 -16.09 -7.55 0.42
N PRO A 113 -17.06 -7.32 -0.49
CA PRO A 113 -17.90 -8.39 -1.04
C PRO A 113 -17.15 -9.41 -1.92
N LEU A 114 -15.94 -9.11 -2.36
CA LEU A 114 -15.10 -10.02 -3.15
C LEU A 114 -14.38 -11.07 -2.30
N PHE A 115 -14.54 -11.00 -0.95
CA PHE A 115 -13.84 -11.86 -0.01
C PHE A 115 -14.82 -12.63 0.88
N LEU A 116 -14.42 -13.83 1.30
CA LEU A 116 -15.15 -14.65 2.23
C LEU A 116 -14.71 -14.34 3.67
N ILE A 117 -15.67 -14.19 4.56
CA ILE A 117 -15.45 -14.02 5.99
C ILE A 117 -15.80 -15.34 6.66
N THR A 118 -14.87 -15.88 7.44
CA THR A 118 -15.10 -17.07 8.25
C THR A 118 -15.72 -16.67 9.58
N ILE A 119 -16.93 -17.14 9.83
CA ILE A 119 -17.62 -16.98 11.12
C ILE A 119 -17.53 -18.32 11.88
N HIS A 120 -16.93 -18.28 13.06
CA HIS A 120 -16.95 -19.42 13.99
C HIS A 120 -18.20 -19.29 14.86
N SER A 121 -19.17 -20.18 14.66
CA SER A 121 -20.31 -20.39 15.55
C SER A 121 -20.01 -21.60 16.46
N ASN A 122 -20.68 -21.69 17.63
CA ASN A 122 -20.40 -22.73 18.65
C ASN A 122 -20.45 -24.19 18.13
N LYS A 123 -20.93 -24.43 16.92
CA LYS A 123 -21.03 -25.79 16.32
C LYS A 123 -20.49 -25.90 14.88
N GLU A 124 -20.30 -24.78 14.16
CA GLU A 124 -19.90 -24.85 12.75
C GLU A 124 -19.05 -23.63 12.33
N THR A 125 -18.18 -23.86 11.35
CA THR A 125 -17.42 -22.80 10.70
C THR A 125 -18.11 -22.46 9.37
N ILE A 126 -18.76 -21.31 9.29
CA ILE A 126 -19.49 -20.87 8.11
C ILE A 126 -18.69 -19.78 7.38
N GLN A 127 -18.59 -19.92 6.06
CA GLN A 127 -18.01 -18.87 5.21
C GLN A 127 -19.13 -18.07 4.55
N ILE A 128 -19.14 -16.76 4.78
CA ILE A 128 -20.09 -15.83 4.15
C ILE A 128 -19.33 -14.76 3.36
N LYS A 129 -19.99 -14.24 2.32
CA LYS A 129 -19.45 -13.07 1.60
C LYS A 129 -19.35 -11.86 2.52
N GLY A 130 -18.25 -11.14 2.45
CA GLY A 130 -18.09 -9.89 3.15
C GLY A 130 -19.18 -8.89 2.75
N LYS A 131 -19.65 -8.09 3.72
CA LYS A 131 -20.58 -6.98 3.47
C LYS A 131 -19.81 -5.68 3.58
N ILE A 132 -20.18 -4.70 2.77
CA ILE A 132 -19.60 -3.35 2.87
C ILE A 132 -20.02 -2.77 4.23
N PRO A 133 -19.07 -2.41 5.11
CA PRO A 133 -19.40 -1.79 6.40
C PRO A 133 -19.80 -0.33 6.18
N ILE A 134 -21.10 -0.07 6.00
CA ILE A 134 -21.65 1.26 5.67
C ILE A 134 -21.18 2.34 6.64
N ARG A 135 -21.11 2.05 7.95
CA ARG A 135 -20.62 3.00 8.95
C ARG A 135 -19.15 3.38 8.73
N GLY A 136 -18.30 2.40 8.36
CA GLY A 136 -16.91 2.66 7.99
C GLY A 136 -16.83 3.49 6.70
N LEU A 137 -17.65 3.17 5.71
CA LEU A 137 -17.70 3.90 4.45
C LEU A 137 -18.10 5.37 4.65
N LEU A 138 -19.12 5.65 5.49
CA LEU A 138 -19.52 7.03 5.81
C LEU A 138 -18.37 7.84 6.41
N VAL A 139 -17.60 7.24 7.31
CA VAL A 139 -16.43 7.92 7.88
C VAL A 139 -15.32 8.12 6.84
N SER A 140 -15.19 7.20 5.89
CA SER A 140 -14.23 7.34 4.80
C SER A 140 -14.53 8.54 3.87
N PHE A 141 -15.76 9.07 3.85
CA PHE A 141 -16.05 10.32 3.16
C PHE A 141 -15.31 11.53 3.73
N ILE A 142 -15.01 11.52 5.04
CA ILE A 142 -14.18 12.57 5.67
C ILE A 142 -12.77 12.52 5.07
N ILE A 143 -12.22 11.31 4.88
CA ILE A 143 -10.91 11.12 4.23
C ILE A 143 -10.97 11.60 2.78
N LEU A 144 -12.04 11.25 2.04
CA LEU A 144 -12.22 11.70 0.66
C LEU A 144 -12.35 13.21 0.56
N ALA A 145 -13.09 13.85 1.46
CA ALA A 145 -13.19 15.31 1.53
C ALA A 145 -11.82 15.95 1.78
N GLY A 146 -11.02 15.38 2.71
CA GLY A 146 -9.65 15.83 2.96
C GLY A 146 -8.75 15.72 1.71
N VAL A 147 -8.77 14.57 1.03
CA VAL A 147 -8.04 14.37 -0.23
C VAL A 147 -8.50 15.36 -1.30
N SER A 148 -9.81 15.60 -1.42
CA SER A 148 -10.36 16.56 -2.39
C SER A 148 -9.88 17.97 -2.13
N LEU A 149 -9.81 18.42 -0.87
CA LEU A 149 -9.28 19.74 -0.51
C LEU A 149 -7.80 19.89 -0.87
N MET A 150 -6.98 18.86 -0.61
CA MET A 150 -5.57 18.84 -1.00
C MET A 150 -5.42 18.95 -2.53
N GLN A 151 -6.23 18.23 -3.28
CA GLN A 151 -6.21 18.26 -4.74
C GLN A 151 -6.70 19.61 -5.30
N LEU A 152 -7.70 20.25 -4.70
CA LEU A 152 -8.24 21.53 -5.15
C LEU A 152 -7.18 22.64 -5.14
N GLU A 153 -6.33 22.68 -4.13
CA GLU A 153 -5.21 23.63 -4.07
C GLU A 153 -4.19 23.36 -5.19
N HIS A 154 -3.91 22.09 -5.46
CA HIS A 154 -2.99 21.68 -6.52
C HIS A 154 -3.55 21.97 -7.93
N VAL A 155 -4.84 21.74 -8.14
CA VAL A 155 -5.53 22.00 -9.44
C VAL A 155 -5.35 23.44 -9.92
N ALA A 156 -5.35 24.41 -9.01
CA ALA A 156 -5.17 25.82 -9.35
C ALA A 156 -3.76 26.15 -9.89
N ALA A 157 -2.78 25.28 -9.64
CA ALA A 157 -1.36 25.50 -9.96
C ALA A 157 -0.85 24.71 -11.18
N VAL A 158 -1.61 23.71 -11.69
CA VAL A 158 -1.12 22.81 -12.74
C VAL A 158 -2.11 22.63 -13.89
N SER A 159 -1.61 22.10 -15.03
CA SER A 159 -2.47 21.80 -16.18
C SER A 159 -3.41 20.62 -15.88
N SER A 160 -4.55 20.56 -16.60
CA SER A 160 -5.49 19.43 -16.49
C SER A 160 -4.83 18.08 -16.81
N ALA A 161 -3.91 18.04 -17.79
CA ALA A 161 -3.18 16.82 -18.14
C ALA A 161 -2.29 16.36 -16.97
N THR A 162 -1.53 17.26 -16.37
CA THR A 162 -0.68 16.99 -15.19
C THR A 162 -1.52 16.43 -14.03
N LEU A 163 -2.70 17.04 -13.79
CA LEU A 163 -3.62 16.57 -12.76
C LEU A 163 -4.06 15.13 -13.01
N TRP A 164 -4.51 14.80 -14.23
CA TRP A 164 -4.98 13.45 -14.56
C TRP A 164 -3.86 12.42 -14.45
N PHE A 165 -2.65 12.73 -14.90
CA PHE A 165 -1.49 11.83 -14.80
C PHE A 165 -0.97 11.67 -13.37
N GLY A 166 -1.16 12.66 -12.51
CA GLY A 166 -0.84 12.55 -11.08
C GLY A 166 -1.92 11.85 -10.26
N PHE A 167 -3.20 11.93 -10.67
CA PHE A 167 -4.33 11.44 -9.85
C PHE A 167 -4.79 10.03 -10.25
N VAL A 168 -5.12 9.80 -11.53
CA VAL A 168 -5.74 8.52 -11.97
C VAL A 168 -4.86 7.30 -11.69
N PRO A 169 -3.54 7.32 -11.94
CA PRO A 169 -2.69 6.17 -11.62
C PRO A 169 -2.68 5.83 -10.12
N VAL A 170 -2.77 6.85 -9.24
CA VAL A 170 -2.86 6.62 -7.79
C VAL A 170 -4.18 5.95 -7.42
N ILE A 171 -5.31 6.29 -8.09
CA ILE A 171 -6.58 5.60 -7.89
C ILE A 171 -6.47 4.12 -8.29
N VAL A 172 -5.87 3.83 -9.44
CA VAL A 172 -5.62 2.43 -9.88
C VAL A 172 -4.81 1.69 -8.82
N ALA A 173 -3.72 2.28 -8.35
CA ALA A 173 -2.88 1.72 -7.29
C ALA A 173 -3.68 1.47 -6.00
N ALA A 174 -4.54 2.42 -5.60
CA ALA A 174 -5.35 2.36 -4.38
C ALA A 174 -6.32 1.19 -4.35
N PHE A 175 -6.84 0.75 -5.49
CA PHE A 175 -7.65 -0.47 -5.61
C PHE A 175 -6.81 -1.74 -5.77
N ALA A 176 -5.74 -1.66 -6.54
CA ALA A 176 -4.90 -2.81 -6.87
C ALA A 176 -4.20 -3.40 -5.64
N TYR A 177 -3.64 -2.56 -4.77
CA TYR A 177 -2.89 -3.01 -3.60
C TYR A 177 -3.71 -3.83 -2.59
N PRO A 178 -4.84 -3.34 -2.05
CA PRO A 178 -5.65 -4.12 -1.12
C PRO A 178 -6.26 -5.36 -1.78
N LEU A 179 -6.62 -5.27 -3.07
CA LEU A 179 -7.14 -6.41 -3.82
C LEU A 179 -6.09 -7.52 -3.93
N GLY A 180 -4.90 -7.22 -4.42
CA GLY A 180 -3.81 -8.18 -4.58
C GLY A 180 -3.36 -8.78 -3.25
N ASN A 181 -3.15 -7.94 -2.21
CA ASN A 181 -2.75 -8.40 -0.89
C ASN A 181 -3.78 -9.36 -0.26
N ARG A 182 -5.07 -9.00 -0.28
CA ARG A 182 -6.14 -9.81 0.30
C ARG A 182 -6.33 -11.13 -0.47
N LYS A 183 -6.28 -11.11 -1.82
CA LYS A 183 -6.35 -12.32 -2.63
C LYS A 183 -5.18 -13.26 -2.35
N MET A 184 -3.96 -12.73 -2.22
CA MET A 184 -2.81 -13.55 -1.84
C MET A 184 -2.91 -14.08 -0.41
N MET A 185 -3.44 -13.29 0.53
CA MET A 185 -3.69 -13.73 1.89
C MET A 185 -4.70 -14.90 1.92
N ASP A 186 -5.77 -14.84 1.12
CA ASP A 186 -6.76 -15.91 0.99
C ASP A 186 -6.16 -17.18 0.35
N ILE A 187 -5.42 -17.04 -0.76
CA ILE A 187 -4.78 -18.16 -1.46
C ILE A 187 -3.80 -18.87 -0.54
N CYS A 188 -2.98 -18.14 0.20
CA CYS A 188 -2.02 -18.72 1.14
C CYS A 188 -2.72 -19.37 2.35
N GLY A 189 -3.92 -18.93 2.71
CA GLY A 189 -4.75 -19.52 3.75
C GLY A 189 -4.05 -19.63 5.12
N GLY A 190 -3.03 -18.81 5.40
CA GLY A 190 -2.22 -18.86 6.62
C GLY A 190 -1.10 -19.92 6.61
N ARG A 191 -0.88 -20.61 5.49
CA ARG A 191 0.21 -21.60 5.35
C ARG A 191 1.58 -20.97 5.21
N LEU A 192 1.64 -19.68 4.80
CA LEU A 192 2.85 -18.91 4.65
C LEU A 192 2.84 -17.71 5.60
N ASP A 193 4.00 -17.37 6.14
CA ASP A 193 4.19 -16.13 6.90
C ASP A 193 4.30 -14.91 5.98
N ALA A 194 4.32 -13.70 6.59
CA ALA A 194 4.42 -12.45 5.84
C ALA A 194 5.70 -12.36 4.99
N TYR A 195 6.84 -12.85 5.49
CA TYR A 195 8.12 -12.81 4.75
C TYR A 195 8.07 -13.69 3.51
N GLN A 196 7.54 -14.91 3.66
CA GLN A 196 7.35 -15.83 2.54
C GLN A 196 6.40 -15.23 1.50
N ARG A 197 5.29 -14.64 1.94
CA ARG A 197 4.29 -14.07 1.03
C ARG A 197 4.87 -12.86 0.27
N VAL A 198 5.59 -11.97 0.94
CA VAL A 198 6.25 -10.83 0.27
C VAL A 198 7.29 -11.31 -0.73
N LEU A 199 8.18 -12.24 -0.35
CA LEU A 199 9.17 -12.82 -1.29
C LEU A 199 8.48 -13.50 -2.49
N GLY A 200 7.47 -14.32 -2.25
CA GLY A 200 6.74 -15.02 -3.31
C GLY A 200 6.06 -14.06 -4.27
N MET A 201 5.42 -13.02 -3.77
CA MET A 201 4.79 -11.98 -4.62
C MET A 201 5.86 -11.18 -5.39
N THR A 202 7.00 -10.87 -4.78
CA THR A 202 8.12 -10.20 -5.45
C THR A 202 8.66 -11.06 -6.60
N LEU A 203 8.91 -12.34 -6.36
CA LEU A 203 9.37 -13.28 -7.39
C LEU A 203 8.34 -13.49 -8.51
N ALA A 204 7.07 -13.62 -8.16
CA ALA A 204 6.00 -13.83 -9.13
C ALA A 204 5.71 -12.57 -9.98
N SER A 205 5.97 -11.36 -9.48
CA SER A 205 5.88 -10.11 -10.24
C SER A 205 7.15 -9.76 -11.01
N LEU A 206 8.25 -10.48 -10.78
CA LEU A 206 9.55 -10.20 -11.41
C LEU A 206 9.51 -10.13 -12.94
N PRO A 207 8.79 -11.02 -13.67
CA PRO A 207 8.71 -10.91 -15.14
C PRO A 207 8.23 -9.53 -15.61
N PHE A 208 7.24 -8.94 -14.94
CA PHE A 208 6.78 -7.59 -15.25
C PHE A 208 7.89 -6.54 -15.03
N TRP A 209 8.60 -6.62 -13.91
CA TRP A 209 9.68 -5.69 -13.58
C TRP A 209 10.86 -5.78 -14.54
N LEU A 210 11.20 -6.99 -15.00
CA LEU A 210 12.24 -7.20 -16.00
C LEU A 210 11.84 -6.62 -17.36
N ILE A 211 10.58 -6.81 -17.79
CA ILE A 211 10.06 -6.20 -19.03
C ILE A 211 10.11 -4.68 -18.93
N LEU A 212 9.67 -4.11 -17.80
CA LEU A 212 9.69 -2.68 -17.57
C LEU A 212 11.12 -2.12 -17.53
N SER A 213 12.06 -2.84 -16.89
CA SER A 213 13.49 -2.48 -16.89
C SER A 213 14.10 -2.51 -18.29
N PHE A 214 13.77 -3.55 -19.07
CA PHE A 214 14.23 -3.65 -20.45
C PHE A 214 13.70 -2.51 -21.31
N TYR A 215 12.42 -2.18 -21.18
CA TYR A 215 11.81 -1.03 -21.84
C TYR A 215 12.53 0.28 -21.43
N GLY A 216 12.79 0.47 -20.15
CA GLY A 216 13.54 1.63 -19.64
C GLY A 216 14.95 1.71 -20.21
N LEU A 217 15.65 0.58 -20.27
CA LEU A 217 17.01 0.53 -20.84
C LEU A 217 17.06 0.96 -22.30
N VAL A 218 16.07 0.54 -23.10
CA VAL A 218 16.02 0.84 -24.54
C VAL A 218 15.55 2.29 -24.79
N THR A 219 14.64 2.83 -23.97
CA THR A 219 14.02 4.14 -24.26
C THR A 219 14.68 5.31 -23.54
N ILE A 220 15.25 5.07 -22.37
CA ILE A 220 15.78 6.12 -21.47
C ILE A 220 17.30 5.94 -21.23
N GLY A 221 17.77 4.69 -21.31
CA GLY A 221 19.13 4.32 -20.93
C GLY A 221 19.22 3.80 -19.48
N SER A 222 20.46 3.61 -19.01
CA SER A 222 20.73 3.08 -17.66
C SER A 222 20.35 4.07 -16.57
N PRO A 223 19.90 3.59 -15.39
CA PRO A 223 19.64 4.46 -14.24
C PRO A 223 20.95 5.12 -13.76
N THR A 224 20.84 6.30 -13.18
CA THR A 224 21.99 6.95 -12.54
C THR A 224 22.38 6.23 -11.24
N ALA A 225 23.62 6.41 -10.80
CA ALA A 225 24.08 5.86 -9.52
C ALA A 225 23.26 6.42 -8.33
N SER A 226 22.92 7.72 -8.39
CA SER A 226 22.08 8.39 -7.38
C SER A 226 20.69 7.75 -7.32
N GLN A 227 20.01 7.58 -8.46
CA GLN A 227 18.69 6.95 -8.52
C GLN A 227 18.74 5.50 -8.04
N SER A 228 19.75 4.73 -8.42
CA SER A 228 19.93 3.36 -7.98
C SER A 228 20.11 3.27 -6.45
N PHE A 229 20.90 4.17 -5.86
CA PHE A 229 21.10 4.23 -4.41
C PHE A 229 19.82 4.63 -3.66
N GLN A 230 19.12 5.66 -4.13
CA GLN A 230 17.85 6.09 -3.54
C GLN A 230 16.80 4.97 -3.65
N THR A 231 16.72 4.28 -4.79
CA THR A 231 15.82 3.13 -4.97
C THR A 231 16.19 1.96 -4.06
N LEU A 232 17.48 1.73 -3.78
CA LEU A 232 17.91 0.73 -2.80
C LEU A 232 17.40 1.06 -1.39
N ILE A 233 17.44 2.33 -0.98
CA ILE A 233 16.86 2.77 0.29
C ILE A 233 15.34 2.51 0.31
N VAL A 234 14.63 2.85 -0.77
CA VAL A 234 13.19 2.54 -0.91
C VAL A 234 12.93 1.04 -0.85
N ALA A 235 13.77 0.22 -1.50
CA ALA A 235 13.62 -1.23 -1.48
C ALA A 235 13.74 -1.81 -0.06
N ILE A 236 14.69 -1.33 0.72
CA ILE A 236 14.88 -1.79 2.10
C ILE A 236 13.78 -1.26 3.02
N SER A 237 13.56 0.06 3.05
CA SER A 237 12.62 0.72 3.97
C SER A 237 11.16 0.37 3.64
N SER A 238 10.69 0.75 2.48
CA SER A 238 9.31 0.57 2.04
C SER A 238 9.08 -0.85 1.49
N GLY A 239 10.01 -1.37 0.68
CA GLY A 239 9.86 -2.66 0.03
C GLY A 239 9.91 -3.83 1.01
N VAL A 240 10.93 -3.91 1.84
CA VAL A 240 11.12 -5.03 2.77
C VAL A 240 10.48 -4.74 4.12
N ILE A 241 10.92 -3.70 4.82
CA ILE A 241 10.50 -3.45 6.21
C ILE A 241 9.02 -3.13 6.28
N ALA A 242 8.56 -2.08 5.57
CA ALA A 242 7.18 -1.64 5.65
C ALA A 242 6.21 -2.71 5.13
N THR A 243 6.49 -3.31 3.96
CA THR A 243 5.61 -4.32 3.35
C THR A 243 5.48 -5.55 4.23
N VAL A 244 6.57 -6.05 4.82
CA VAL A 244 6.53 -7.19 5.75
C VAL A 244 5.77 -6.85 7.03
N LEU A 245 6.00 -5.67 7.60
CA LEU A 245 5.27 -5.21 8.79
C LEU A 245 3.77 -5.08 8.50
N PHE A 246 3.41 -4.48 7.37
CA PHE A 246 2.01 -4.31 6.98
C PHE A 246 1.32 -5.65 6.72
N PHE A 247 1.97 -6.57 5.98
CA PHE A 247 1.44 -7.92 5.76
C PHE A 247 1.28 -8.69 7.07
N LYS A 248 2.23 -8.55 8.01
CA LYS A 248 2.10 -9.14 9.34
C LYS A 248 0.94 -8.52 10.13
N ALA A 249 0.75 -7.20 10.04
CA ALA A 249 -0.38 -6.52 10.69
C ALA A 249 -1.72 -7.00 10.14
N THR A 250 -1.85 -7.14 8.82
CA THR A 250 -3.06 -7.65 8.15
C THR A 250 -3.31 -9.13 8.45
N ASP A 251 -2.26 -9.96 8.50
CA ASP A 251 -2.39 -11.38 8.89
C ASP A 251 -2.92 -11.58 10.30
N LEU A 252 -2.49 -10.75 11.25
CA LEU A 252 -2.97 -10.79 12.65
C LEU A 252 -4.46 -10.51 12.79
N VAL A 253 -5.09 -9.93 11.77
CA VAL A 253 -6.52 -9.60 11.73
C VAL A 253 -7.28 -10.31 10.61
N ARG A 254 -6.64 -11.29 9.96
CA ARG A 254 -7.25 -12.07 8.88
C ARG A 254 -8.61 -12.64 9.28
N GLY A 255 -9.58 -12.60 8.35
CA GLY A 255 -10.94 -13.05 8.60
C GLY A 255 -11.85 -12.04 9.34
N ASN A 256 -11.30 -10.89 9.76
CA ASN A 256 -12.08 -9.80 10.36
C ASN A 256 -11.92 -8.52 9.53
N MET A 257 -12.86 -8.30 8.60
CA MET A 257 -12.81 -7.17 7.65
C MET A 257 -12.75 -5.80 8.32
N GLN A 258 -13.42 -5.63 9.46
CA GLN A 258 -13.41 -4.34 10.19
C GLN A 258 -12.03 -4.05 10.79
N LYS A 259 -11.41 -5.06 11.41
CA LYS A 259 -10.06 -4.90 11.95
C LYS A 259 -9.04 -4.74 10.81
N LEU A 260 -9.26 -5.43 9.68
CA LEU A 260 -8.41 -5.28 8.50
C LEU A 260 -8.47 -3.84 7.98
N GLY A 261 -9.68 -3.27 7.84
CA GLY A 261 -9.87 -1.86 7.48
C GLY A 261 -9.22 -0.90 8.47
N ALA A 262 -9.25 -1.20 9.79
CA ALA A 262 -8.57 -0.39 10.79
C ALA A 262 -7.04 -0.45 10.69
N VAL A 263 -6.46 -1.59 10.29
CA VAL A 263 -5.03 -1.70 9.99
C VAL A 263 -4.69 -0.97 8.70
N GLU A 264 -5.49 -1.13 7.65
CA GLU A 264 -5.30 -0.41 6.39
C GLU A 264 -5.40 1.11 6.59
N ALA A 265 -6.30 1.58 7.47
CA ALA A 265 -6.42 2.99 7.80
C ALA A 265 -5.17 3.60 8.46
N THR A 266 -4.28 2.79 9.06
CA THR A 266 -3.01 3.32 9.60
C THR A 266 -2.09 3.87 8.51
N GLN A 267 -2.30 3.49 7.25
CA GLN A 267 -1.52 4.01 6.13
C GLN A 267 -1.75 5.52 5.91
N SER A 268 -2.85 6.11 6.39
CA SER A 268 -3.03 7.56 6.30
C SER A 268 -1.99 8.38 7.08
N MET A 269 -1.27 7.76 8.04
CA MET A 269 -0.10 8.39 8.67
C MET A 269 1.06 8.62 7.69
N GLU A 270 1.07 7.93 6.54
CA GLU A 270 2.06 8.14 5.47
C GLU A 270 2.04 9.59 4.96
N VAL A 271 0.87 10.24 4.94
CA VAL A 271 0.72 11.65 4.52
C VAL A 271 1.56 12.57 5.39
N LEU A 272 1.46 12.38 6.73
CA LEU A 272 2.24 13.18 7.67
C LEU A 272 3.73 12.91 7.57
N PHE A 273 4.09 11.63 7.52
CA PHE A 273 5.49 11.25 7.45
C PHE A 273 6.11 11.69 6.12
N ALA A 274 5.35 11.62 5.00
CA ALA A 274 5.80 12.12 3.70
C ALA A 274 5.96 13.65 3.72
N LEU A 275 4.96 14.38 4.22
CA LEU A 275 5.04 15.83 4.35
C LEU A 275 6.24 16.28 5.19
N VAL A 276 6.39 15.70 6.39
CA VAL A 276 7.53 16.02 7.26
C VAL A 276 8.85 15.68 6.57
N GLY A 277 8.92 14.54 5.89
CA GLY A 277 10.10 14.13 5.14
C GLY A 277 10.44 15.12 4.01
N GLU A 278 9.47 15.53 3.20
CA GLU A 278 9.71 16.48 2.10
C GLU A 278 10.07 17.87 2.60
N VAL A 279 9.44 18.35 3.68
CA VAL A 279 9.81 19.63 4.29
C VAL A 279 11.26 19.61 4.82
N LEU A 280 11.65 18.51 5.48
CA LEU A 280 12.97 18.39 6.09
C LEU A 280 14.10 18.12 5.08
N PHE A 281 13.85 17.30 4.07
CA PHE A 281 14.89 16.81 3.15
C PHE A 281 14.88 17.55 1.80
N LEU A 282 13.71 18.00 1.34
CA LEU A 282 13.58 18.70 0.05
C LEU A 282 13.35 20.21 0.21
N ALA A 283 13.30 20.70 1.46
CA ALA A 283 13.05 22.12 1.78
C ALA A 283 11.80 22.68 1.05
N ILE A 284 10.79 21.86 0.79
CA ILE A 284 9.54 22.34 0.20
C ILE A 284 8.82 23.26 1.19
N ALA A 285 8.08 24.24 0.64
CA ALA A 285 7.21 25.07 1.47
C ALA A 285 6.15 24.22 2.17
N PHE A 286 5.89 24.52 3.43
CA PHE A 286 4.82 23.84 4.17
C PHE A 286 3.47 24.14 3.49
N PRO A 287 2.62 23.13 3.24
CA PRO A 287 1.31 23.34 2.63
C PRO A 287 0.48 24.34 3.46
N SER A 288 -0.20 25.24 2.80
CA SER A 288 -1.03 26.24 3.46
C SER A 288 -2.53 26.04 3.19
N GLY A 289 -3.36 26.73 3.95
CA GLY A 289 -4.77 26.84 3.68
C GLY A 289 -5.54 25.52 3.53
N LEU A 290 -6.03 25.26 2.33
CA LEU A 290 -6.89 24.10 2.03
C LEU A 290 -6.16 22.77 2.16
N SER A 291 -4.90 22.68 1.77
CA SER A 291 -4.12 21.44 1.87
C SER A 291 -3.89 21.04 3.33
N LEU A 292 -3.59 22.00 4.21
CA LEU A 292 -3.43 21.72 5.63
C LEU A 292 -4.75 21.23 6.27
N LEU A 293 -5.87 21.91 5.93
CA LEU A 293 -7.20 21.45 6.36
C LEU A 293 -7.50 20.05 5.83
N GLY A 294 -7.15 19.78 4.57
CA GLY A 294 -7.27 18.45 3.95
C GLY A 294 -6.51 17.37 4.71
N ILE A 295 -5.25 17.63 5.07
CA ILE A 295 -4.42 16.72 5.87
C ILE A 295 -5.09 16.45 7.24
N LEU A 296 -5.55 17.49 7.93
CA LEU A 296 -6.26 17.35 9.21
C LEU A 296 -7.53 16.50 9.09
N LEU A 297 -8.31 16.67 8.02
CA LEU A 297 -9.48 15.85 7.76
C LEU A 297 -9.14 14.40 7.47
N VAL A 298 -8.07 14.13 6.70
CA VAL A 298 -7.58 12.75 6.48
C VAL A 298 -7.24 12.09 7.81
N MET A 299 -6.51 12.77 8.68
CA MET A 299 -6.15 12.26 10.00
C MET A 299 -7.38 12.01 10.89
N LEU A 300 -8.29 12.96 10.94
CA LEU A 300 -9.54 12.83 11.70
C LEU A 300 -10.36 11.64 11.18
N GLY A 301 -10.51 11.54 9.87
CA GLY A 301 -11.20 10.44 9.22
C GLY A 301 -10.57 9.07 9.56
N MET A 302 -9.24 8.96 9.60
CA MET A 302 -8.54 7.76 10.03
C MET A 302 -8.83 7.42 11.50
N MET A 303 -8.71 8.39 12.40
CA MET A 303 -8.97 8.18 13.83
C MET A 303 -10.40 7.70 14.07
N LEU A 304 -11.40 8.34 13.42
CA LEU A 304 -12.79 7.97 13.50
C LEU A 304 -13.06 6.59 12.90
N HIS A 305 -12.46 6.26 11.74
CA HIS A 305 -12.60 4.95 11.11
C HIS A 305 -12.05 3.84 12.02
N SER A 306 -10.86 4.05 12.61
CA SER A 306 -10.25 3.11 13.56
C SER A 306 -11.09 2.93 14.82
N TYR A 307 -11.66 4.03 15.36
CA TYR A 307 -12.52 4.02 16.54
C TYR A 307 -13.83 3.25 16.31
N ILE A 308 -14.51 3.50 15.17
CA ILE A 308 -15.75 2.81 14.81
C ILE A 308 -15.49 1.32 14.58
N SER A 309 -14.40 0.98 13.91
CA SER A 309 -13.99 -0.40 13.70
C SER A 309 -13.72 -1.16 15.02
N ALA A 310 -13.20 -0.47 16.02
CA ALA A 310 -12.98 -1.03 17.35
C ALA A 310 -14.28 -1.22 18.16
N ARG A 311 -15.24 -0.29 18.07
CA ARG A 311 -16.52 -0.35 18.83
C ARG A 311 -17.46 -1.46 18.36
N THR A 312 -17.54 -1.72 17.07
CA THR A 312 -18.44 -2.74 16.53
C THR A 312 -18.15 -4.13 17.08
N LYS A 313 -16.92 -4.38 17.54
CA LYS A 313 -16.54 -5.62 18.22
C LYS A 313 -17.20 -5.81 19.59
N LYS A 314 -17.35 -4.74 20.38
CA LYS A 314 -17.99 -4.85 21.72
C LYS A 314 -19.44 -5.30 21.63
N ASN A 315 -20.17 -4.76 20.64
CA ASN A 315 -21.60 -5.08 20.49
C ASN A 315 -21.85 -6.51 19.99
N VAL A 316 -20.98 -7.06 19.13
CA VAL A 316 -21.12 -8.46 18.64
C VAL A 316 -20.75 -9.47 19.72
N MET A 317 -19.80 -9.17 20.60
CA MET A 317 -19.47 -10.04 21.73
C MET A 317 -20.54 -10.04 22.83
N GLN A 318 -21.25 -8.90 23.02
CA GLN A 318 -22.33 -8.78 24.01
C GLN A 318 -23.65 -9.41 23.54
N LEU A 319 -23.85 -9.61 22.23
CA LEU A 319 -25.02 -10.28 21.68
C LEU A 319 -24.86 -11.83 21.64
N ASN A 320 -23.64 -12.33 21.87
CA ASN A 320 -23.30 -13.76 21.86
C ASN A 320 -22.91 -14.28 23.25
N ALA A 321 -23.01 -13.49 24.30
CA ALA A 321 -22.85 -13.84 25.70
C ALA A 321 -24.22 -13.85 26.42
#